data_44715e20c07833fa2f7dc104b965b541
#
_entry.id   44715e20c07833fa2f7dc104b965b541
#
_cell.length_a   1.000
_cell.length_b   1.000
_cell.length_c   1.000
_cell.angle_alpha   90.00
_cell.angle_beta   90.00
_cell.angle_gamma   90.00
#
_symmetry.space_group_name_H-M   'P 1'
#
loop_
_entity.id
_entity.type
_entity.pdbx_description
1 polymer ?
#
loop_
_entity_poly.entity_id
_entity_poly.type
_entity_poly.pdbx_seq_one_letter_code
_entity_poly.pdbx_strand_id
1 'polypeptide(L)'
;MAMKSYQNHAELLVKEYLLADPLIPYTSIIGGIFACKMVYDLTDLFSDVYFKSYSSLTKLQRIEWNNRAISTFHAVFIATMSLYFVFCSDLFSDQIHGDLVTFQSSAQSTFALGVSVGYFISDLGMIIWFYPSLGGMEYVIHHFFSMIAVAYSMLTGEGQLYTCMVLISETTTPGINLRWYLDIAGMKRSKAYLVNGVVIFFAWFVSKL
;
A
#
# COMPACT_ATOMS: atom_id res chain seq x y z
N MET A 1 -12.71 24.92 31.34
CA MET A 1 -12.44 23.53 31.80
C MET A 1 -12.36 22.54 30.62
N ALA A 2 -13.27 22.56 29.64
CA ALA A 2 -13.26 21.66 28.49
C ALA A 2 -11.95 21.72 27.65
N MET A 3 -11.44 22.90 27.33
CA MET A 3 -10.25 23.07 26.48
C MET A 3 -8.97 22.48 27.12
N LYS A 4 -8.79 22.56 28.42
CA LYS A 4 -7.68 21.89 29.16
C LYS A 4 -7.82 20.37 29.14
N SER A 5 -9.06 19.86 29.17
CA SER A 5 -9.33 18.42 29.07
C SER A 5 -8.97 17.87 27.68
N TYR A 6 -9.29 18.60 26.60
CA TYR A 6 -8.90 18.21 25.22
C TYR A 6 -7.39 18.29 25.01
N GLN A 7 -6.71 19.31 25.54
CA GLN A 7 -5.25 19.41 25.48
C GLN A 7 -4.56 18.25 26.21
N ASN A 8 -5.02 17.90 27.42
CA ASN A 8 -4.48 16.76 28.16
C ASN A 8 -4.74 15.42 27.44
N HIS A 9 -5.89 15.28 26.79
CA HIS A 9 -6.20 14.06 26.01
C HIS A 9 -5.31 13.97 24.76
N ALA A 10 -5.10 15.08 24.06
CA ALA A 10 -4.22 15.13 22.90
C ALA A 10 -2.75 14.86 23.29
N GLU A 11 -2.27 15.43 24.41
CA GLU A 11 -0.92 15.15 24.94
C GLU A 11 -0.74 13.68 25.33
N LEU A 12 -1.78 13.06 25.93
CA LEU A 12 -1.76 11.66 26.31
C LEU A 12 -1.67 10.76 25.06
N LEU A 13 -2.50 11.02 24.05
CA LEU A 13 -2.48 10.33 22.78
C LEU A 13 -1.13 10.44 22.07
N VAL A 14 -0.53 11.64 22.07
CA VAL A 14 0.80 11.85 21.49
C VAL A 14 1.87 11.07 22.24
N LYS A 15 1.84 11.03 23.56
CA LYS A 15 2.84 10.32 24.36
C LYS A 15 2.67 8.81 24.32
N GLU A 16 1.44 8.32 24.39
CA GLU A 16 1.18 6.87 24.44
C GLU A 16 1.27 6.20 23.07
N TYR A 17 0.90 6.88 21.98
CA TYR A 17 0.82 6.26 20.64
C TYR A 17 1.90 6.76 19.68
N LEU A 18 2.20 8.06 19.65
CA LEU A 18 3.18 8.60 18.71
C LEU A 18 4.64 8.51 19.21
N LEU A 19 4.86 8.55 20.53
CA LEU A 19 6.21 8.62 21.11
C LEU A 19 6.59 7.37 21.92
N ALA A 20 5.69 6.40 22.11
CA ALA A 20 5.94 5.23 22.97
C ALA A 20 7.05 4.32 22.44
N ASP A 21 7.05 4.03 21.12
CA ASP A 21 8.14 3.34 20.42
C ASP A 21 8.29 3.89 19.00
N PRO A 22 8.97 5.03 18.84
CA PRO A 22 9.01 5.72 17.55
C PRO A 22 9.92 5.04 16.52
N LEU A 23 10.81 4.12 16.94
CA LEU A 23 11.87 3.62 16.07
C LEU A 23 11.31 2.84 14.88
N ILE A 24 10.50 1.80 15.14
CA ILE A 24 9.98 0.94 14.07
C ILE A 24 8.96 1.68 13.17
N PRO A 25 7.92 2.35 13.70
CA PRO A 25 6.95 3.06 12.86
C PRO A 25 7.60 4.08 11.93
N TYR A 26 8.40 5.00 12.48
CA TYR A 26 8.93 6.09 11.68
C TYR A 26 10.04 5.67 10.72
N THR A 27 10.92 4.76 11.15
CA THR A 27 11.97 4.23 10.25
C THR A 27 11.37 3.41 9.12
N SER A 28 10.29 2.66 9.34
CA SER A 28 9.61 1.91 8.29
C SER A 28 8.85 2.82 7.31
N ILE A 29 8.25 3.93 7.77
CA ILE A 29 7.66 4.93 6.88
C ILE A 29 8.73 5.53 5.97
N ILE A 30 9.85 6.00 6.56
CA ILE A 30 10.95 6.57 5.79
C ILE A 30 11.53 5.53 4.82
N GLY A 31 11.70 4.29 5.28
CA GLY A 31 12.13 3.16 4.44
C GLY A 31 11.18 2.90 3.28
N GLY A 32 9.87 2.98 3.52
CA GLY A 32 8.82 2.84 2.50
C GLY A 32 8.90 3.94 1.43
N ILE A 33 9.05 5.21 1.86
CA ILE A 33 9.22 6.35 0.92
C ILE A 33 10.50 6.15 0.09
N PHE A 34 11.60 5.76 0.73
CA PHE A 34 12.86 5.51 0.03
C PHE A 34 12.75 4.34 -0.96
N ALA A 35 12.09 3.25 -0.56
CA ALA A 35 11.82 2.10 -1.43
C ALA A 35 10.99 2.51 -2.67
N CYS A 36 9.98 3.34 -2.49
CA CYS A 36 9.19 3.89 -3.62
C CYS A 36 10.08 4.66 -4.59
N LYS A 37 10.97 5.53 -4.08
CA LYS A 37 11.91 6.28 -4.94
C LYS A 37 12.86 5.34 -5.67
N MET A 38 13.42 4.34 -4.99
CA MET A 38 14.29 3.34 -5.62
C MET A 38 13.56 2.56 -6.72
N VAL A 39 12.36 2.06 -6.44
CA VAL A 39 11.57 1.31 -7.42
C VAL A 39 11.26 2.20 -8.63
N TYR A 40 10.92 3.48 -8.42
CA TYR A 40 10.68 4.43 -9.50
C TYR A 40 11.92 4.57 -10.41
N ASP A 41 13.08 4.87 -9.83
CA ASP A 41 14.31 5.10 -10.57
C ASP A 41 14.81 3.86 -11.29
N LEU A 42 14.76 2.70 -10.61
CA LEU A 42 15.14 1.42 -11.22
C LEU A 42 14.19 1.03 -12.36
N THR A 43 12.88 1.31 -12.21
CA THR A 43 11.90 1.04 -13.27
C THR A 43 12.16 1.94 -14.48
N ASP A 44 12.45 3.22 -14.27
CA ASP A 44 12.78 4.16 -15.35
C ASP A 44 14.00 3.68 -16.13
N LEU A 45 15.10 3.39 -15.41
CA LEU A 45 16.34 2.90 -16.00
C LEU A 45 16.15 1.57 -16.75
N PHE A 46 15.50 0.60 -16.13
CA PHE A 46 15.27 -0.71 -16.71
C PHE A 46 14.35 -0.63 -17.93
N SER A 47 13.28 0.17 -17.83
CA SER A 47 12.32 0.30 -18.90
C SER A 47 12.88 0.99 -20.14
N ASP A 48 13.76 1.98 -19.98
CA ASP A 48 14.42 2.66 -21.09
C ASP A 48 15.34 1.72 -21.89
N VAL A 49 15.94 0.75 -21.21
CA VAL A 49 16.86 -0.23 -21.85
C VAL A 49 16.10 -1.39 -22.51
N TYR A 50 15.08 -1.93 -21.86
CA TYR A 50 14.47 -3.21 -22.26
C TYR A 50 13.14 -3.09 -22.99
N PHE A 51 12.40 -1.99 -22.82
CA PHE A 51 11.07 -1.84 -23.43
C PHE A 51 11.04 -0.78 -24.53
N LYS A 52 11.03 -1.23 -25.79
CA LYS A 52 10.93 -0.33 -26.95
C LYS A 52 9.72 0.61 -26.89
N SER A 53 8.62 0.15 -26.33
CA SER A 53 7.40 0.95 -26.14
C SER A 53 7.62 2.10 -25.17
N TYR A 54 8.53 1.95 -24.18
CA TYR A 54 8.79 2.96 -23.17
C TYR A 54 9.38 4.25 -23.77
N SER A 55 10.33 4.13 -24.70
CA SER A 55 10.96 5.27 -25.36
C SER A 55 9.99 6.11 -26.20
N SER A 56 8.89 5.51 -26.66
CA SER A 56 7.84 6.21 -27.43
C SER A 56 6.77 6.88 -26.56
N LEU A 57 6.78 6.67 -25.23
CA LEU A 57 5.82 7.25 -24.31
C LEU A 57 6.06 8.77 -24.13
N THR A 58 4.97 9.49 -23.92
CA THR A 58 5.04 10.88 -23.45
C THR A 58 5.62 10.94 -22.03
N LYS A 59 6.14 12.10 -21.64
CA LYS A 59 6.70 12.31 -20.29
C LYS A 59 5.69 11.88 -19.19
N LEU A 60 4.42 12.22 -19.36
CA LEU A 60 3.38 11.89 -18.39
C LEU A 60 3.10 10.39 -18.33
N GLN A 61 3.06 9.70 -19.47
CA GLN A 61 2.91 8.25 -19.53
C GLN A 61 4.08 7.51 -18.90
N ARG A 62 5.32 8.02 -19.01
CA ARG A 62 6.50 7.47 -18.31
C ARG A 62 6.37 7.62 -16.80
N ILE A 63 5.90 8.77 -16.33
CA ILE A 63 5.62 8.98 -14.90
C ILE A 63 4.56 7.98 -14.40
N GLU A 64 3.47 7.81 -15.15
CA GLU A 64 2.42 6.84 -14.80
C GLU A 64 2.94 5.40 -14.85
N TRP A 65 3.77 5.04 -15.84
CA TRP A 65 4.43 3.74 -15.96
C TRP A 65 5.24 3.41 -14.70
N ASN A 66 6.10 4.34 -14.29
CA ASN A 66 6.95 4.16 -13.12
C ASN A 66 6.14 4.15 -11.82
N ASN A 67 5.09 4.96 -11.71
CA ASN A 67 4.19 4.97 -10.56
C ASN A 67 3.44 3.64 -10.41
N ARG A 68 2.97 3.04 -11.50
CA ARG A 68 2.33 1.73 -11.50
C ARG A 68 3.28 0.60 -11.08
N ALA A 69 4.58 0.74 -11.36
CA ALA A 69 5.59 -0.20 -10.87
C ALA A 69 5.74 -0.11 -9.35
N ILE A 70 5.76 1.11 -8.77
CA ILE A 70 5.76 1.32 -7.31
C ILE A 70 4.54 0.65 -6.69
N SER A 71 3.35 0.93 -7.24
CA SER A 71 2.09 0.33 -6.78
C SER A 71 2.10 -1.20 -6.86
N THR A 72 2.66 -1.78 -7.93
CA THR A 72 2.80 -3.23 -8.08
C THR A 72 3.74 -3.82 -7.04
N PHE A 73 4.90 -3.19 -6.82
CA PHE A 73 5.87 -3.63 -5.81
C PHE A 73 5.27 -3.61 -4.41
N HIS A 74 4.64 -2.50 -4.03
CA HIS A 74 3.95 -2.38 -2.75
C HIS A 74 2.85 -3.44 -2.59
N ALA A 75 2.00 -3.61 -3.60
CA ALA A 75 0.91 -4.58 -3.57
C ALA A 75 1.39 -6.02 -3.35
N VAL A 76 2.46 -6.44 -4.04
CA VAL A 76 3.07 -7.77 -3.84
C VAL A 76 3.63 -7.89 -2.42
N PHE A 77 4.35 -6.87 -1.95
CA PHE A 77 4.91 -6.85 -0.60
C PHE A 77 3.82 -6.98 0.46
N ILE A 78 2.85 -6.05 0.46
CA ILE A 78 1.87 -5.99 1.55
C ILE A 78 0.86 -7.14 1.51
N ALA A 79 0.45 -7.60 0.32
CA ALA A 79 -0.42 -8.77 0.20
C ALA A 79 0.28 -10.03 0.73
N THR A 80 1.56 -10.22 0.41
CA THR A 80 2.35 -11.36 0.92
C THR A 80 2.49 -11.31 2.44
N MET A 81 2.83 -10.15 2.99
CA MET A 81 2.94 -9.97 4.44
C MET A 81 1.60 -10.16 5.15
N SER A 82 0.52 -9.63 4.58
CA SER A 82 -0.83 -9.79 5.15
C SER A 82 -1.30 -11.24 5.12
N LEU A 83 -1.08 -11.96 4.01
CA LEU A 83 -1.37 -13.41 3.95
C LEU A 83 -0.56 -14.19 4.97
N TYR A 84 0.73 -13.89 5.13
CA TYR A 84 1.57 -14.50 6.14
C TYR A 84 1.04 -14.26 7.56
N PHE A 85 0.73 -13.00 7.92
CA PHE A 85 0.23 -12.68 9.26
C PHE A 85 -1.12 -13.31 9.56
N VAL A 86 -2.03 -13.34 8.58
CA VAL A 86 -3.41 -13.83 8.78
C VAL A 86 -3.47 -15.36 8.81
N PHE A 87 -2.69 -16.05 7.94
CA PHE A 87 -2.87 -17.49 7.73
C PHE A 87 -1.69 -18.37 8.17
N CYS A 88 -0.49 -17.81 8.30
CA CYS A 88 0.72 -18.60 8.53
C CYS A 88 1.39 -18.30 9.87
N SER A 89 1.16 -17.13 10.46
CA SER A 89 1.74 -16.76 11.75
C SER A 89 0.74 -16.97 12.88
N ASP A 90 1.28 -17.18 14.10
CA ASP A 90 0.46 -17.25 15.31
C ASP A 90 0.06 -15.89 15.85
N LEU A 91 0.37 -14.79 15.13
CA LEU A 91 0.17 -13.42 15.61
C LEU A 91 -1.28 -13.15 16.03
N PHE A 92 -2.23 -13.68 15.27
CA PHE A 92 -3.66 -13.47 15.50
C PHE A 92 -4.38 -14.72 16.03
N SER A 93 -3.64 -15.66 16.65
CA SER A 93 -4.20 -16.89 17.22
C SER A 93 -4.74 -16.63 18.63
N ASP A 94 -6.04 -16.84 18.82
CA ASP A 94 -6.72 -16.72 20.13
C ASP A 94 -6.18 -17.69 21.19
N GLN A 95 -5.50 -18.77 20.77
CA GLN A 95 -5.03 -19.82 21.67
C GLN A 95 -3.78 -19.45 22.50
N ILE A 96 -3.02 -18.46 22.05
CA ILE A 96 -1.69 -18.17 22.62
C ILE A 96 -1.70 -16.99 23.58
N HIS A 97 -2.53 -15.97 23.36
CA HIS A 97 -2.37 -14.67 24.05
C HIS A 97 -3.49 -14.29 25.02
N GLY A 98 -4.66 -14.95 25.00
CA GLY A 98 -5.77 -14.63 25.92
C GLY A 98 -6.36 -13.21 25.79
N ASP A 99 -5.73 -12.35 25.01
CA ASP A 99 -6.16 -10.98 24.72
C ASP A 99 -7.07 -10.95 23.49
N LEU A 100 -7.92 -9.93 23.42
CA LEU A 100 -8.77 -9.73 22.23
C LEU A 100 -7.87 -9.56 20.99
N VAL A 101 -8.15 -10.31 19.94
CA VAL A 101 -7.43 -10.30 18.65
C VAL A 101 -7.26 -8.87 18.09
N THR A 102 -8.19 -7.99 18.43
CA THR A 102 -8.18 -6.58 18.03
C THR A 102 -6.95 -5.80 18.52
N PHE A 103 -6.34 -6.23 19.65
CA PHE A 103 -5.18 -5.55 20.25
C PHE A 103 -3.86 -6.25 19.97
N GLN A 104 -3.87 -7.30 19.15
CA GLN A 104 -2.65 -8.02 18.83
C GLN A 104 -1.86 -7.30 17.74
N SER A 105 -0.58 -7.07 18.03
CA SER A 105 0.38 -6.43 17.12
C SER A 105 1.77 -6.99 17.34
N SER A 106 2.65 -6.81 16.36
CA SER A 106 4.06 -7.20 16.45
C SER A 106 4.96 -6.15 15.78
N ALA A 107 6.26 -6.19 16.10
CA ALA A 107 7.25 -5.35 15.43
C ALA A 107 7.25 -5.58 13.90
N GLN A 108 7.05 -6.81 13.46
CA GLN A 108 7.02 -7.18 12.04
C GLN A 108 5.78 -6.65 11.33
N SER A 109 4.58 -6.79 11.94
CA SER A 109 3.34 -6.25 11.36
C SER A 109 3.35 -4.72 11.37
N THR A 110 3.83 -4.09 12.44
CA THR A 110 4.03 -2.64 12.52
C THR A 110 4.99 -2.14 11.43
N PHE A 111 6.10 -2.87 11.20
CA PHE A 111 7.04 -2.55 10.11
C PHE A 111 6.35 -2.63 8.74
N ALA A 112 5.61 -3.69 8.44
CA ALA A 112 4.94 -3.86 7.16
C ALA A 112 3.89 -2.76 6.91
N LEU A 113 3.10 -2.41 7.94
CA LEU A 113 2.14 -1.31 7.88
C LEU A 113 2.84 0.04 7.72
N GLY A 114 3.99 0.26 8.37
CA GLY A 114 4.78 1.47 8.22
C GLY A 114 5.33 1.66 6.81
N VAL A 115 5.83 0.60 6.19
CA VAL A 115 6.22 0.63 4.76
C VAL A 115 5.02 1.00 3.88
N SER A 116 3.83 0.49 4.18
CA SER A 116 2.60 0.83 3.45
C SER A 116 2.19 2.28 3.63
N VAL A 117 2.32 2.85 4.83
CA VAL A 117 2.10 4.30 5.05
C VAL A 117 3.07 5.11 4.20
N GLY A 118 4.36 4.74 4.15
CA GLY A 118 5.36 5.38 3.30
C GLY A 118 5.00 5.34 1.81
N TYR A 119 4.47 4.19 1.35
CA TYR A 119 3.93 4.06 0.00
C TYR A 119 2.74 5.01 -0.24
N PHE A 120 1.74 5.02 0.65
CA PHE A 120 0.57 5.89 0.49
C PHE A 120 0.93 7.37 0.47
N ILE A 121 1.91 7.80 1.28
CA ILE A 121 2.43 9.17 1.27
C ILE A 121 3.03 9.49 -0.11
N SER A 122 3.88 8.60 -0.64
CA SER A 122 4.56 8.79 -1.91
C SER A 122 3.59 8.83 -3.08
N ASP A 123 2.67 7.87 -3.12
CA ASP A 123 1.71 7.71 -4.21
C ASP A 123 0.66 8.83 -4.20
N LEU A 124 0.10 9.16 -3.03
CA LEU A 124 -0.82 10.29 -2.87
C LEU A 124 -0.15 11.62 -3.26
N GLY A 125 1.12 11.81 -2.88
CA GLY A 125 1.91 12.96 -3.29
C GLY A 125 2.04 13.06 -4.81
N MET A 126 2.28 11.94 -5.50
CA MET A 126 2.34 11.90 -6.96
C MET A 126 0.97 12.16 -7.61
N ILE A 127 -0.11 11.55 -7.10
CA ILE A 127 -1.46 11.75 -7.61
C ILE A 127 -1.87 13.23 -7.50
N ILE A 128 -1.60 13.89 -6.37
CA ILE A 128 -1.92 15.31 -6.16
C ILE A 128 -1.07 16.19 -7.08
N TRP A 129 0.24 15.91 -7.19
CA TRP A 129 1.16 16.72 -7.99
C TRP A 129 0.83 16.69 -9.48
N PHE A 130 0.40 15.54 -9.99
CA PHE A 130 0.06 15.34 -11.40
C PHE A 130 -1.46 15.26 -11.64
N TYR A 131 -2.26 15.77 -10.72
CA TYR A 131 -3.72 15.78 -10.85
C TYR A 131 -4.17 16.54 -12.12
N PRO A 132 -5.17 16.03 -12.87
CA PRO A 132 -5.90 14.76 -12.70
C PRO A 132 -5.27 13.57 -13.48
N SER A 133 -4.05 13.69 -13.92
CA SER A 133 -3.45 12.79 -14.92
C SER A 133 -3.08 11.41 -14.37
N LEU A 134 -2.74 11.29 -13.09
CA LEU A 134 -2.46 10.00 -12.44
C LEU A 134 -3.69 9.39 -11.75
N GLY A 135 -4.81 10.11 -11.74
CA GLY A 135 -6.06 9.66 -11.16
C GLY A 135 -6.97 10.84 -10.84
N GLY A 136 -8.27 10.57 -10.75
CA GLY A 136 -9.27 11.54 -10.34
C GLY A 136 -9.38 11.69 -8.83
N MET A 137 -10.38 12.45 -8.39
CA MET A 137 -10.64 12.70 -6.96
C MET A 137 -10.92 11.40 -6.18
N GLU A 138 -11.48 10.39 -6.85
CA GLU A 138 -11.73 9.07 -6.27
C GLU A 138 -10.45 8.39 -5.79
N TYR A 139 -9.34 8.52 -6.52
CA TYR A 139 -8.03 8.00 -6.12
C TYR A 139 -7.46 8.79 -4.93
N VAL A 140 -7.55 10.13 -4.98
CA VAL A 140 -7.11 10.99 -3.88
C VAL A 140 -7.82 10.62 -2.58
N ILE A 141 -9.15 10.50 -2.62
CA ILE A 141 -9.97 10.16 -1.46
C ILE A 141 -9.63 8.76 -0.96
N HIS A 142 -9.55 7.77 -1.87
CA HIS A 142 -9.24 6.39 -1.52
C HIS A 142 -7.87 6.28 -0.83
N HIS A 143 -6.80 6.82 -1.44
CA HIS A 143 -5.44 6.76 -0.88
C HIS A 143 -5.32 7.54 0.43
N PHE A 144 -6.01 8.67 0.56
CA PHE A 144 -6.01 9.45 1.79
C PHE A 144 -6.64 8.67 2.97
N PHE A 145 -7.82 8.09 2.78
CA PHE A 145 -8.47 7.31 3.84
C PHE A 145 -7.74 5.99 4.12
N SER A 146 -7.19 5.32 3.11
CA SER A 146 -6.35 4.13 3.29
C SER A 146 -5.12 4.45 4.12
N MET A 147 -4.44 5.56 3.83
CA MET A 147 -3.29 6.03 4.61
C MET A 147 -3.64 6.25 6.07
N ILE A 148 -4.76 6.94 6.35
CA ILE A 148 -5.21 7.20 7.73
C ILE A 148 -5.51 5.89 8.46
N ALA A 149 -6.25 4.97 7.83
CA ALA A 149 -6.63 3.70 8.45
C ALA A 149 -5.40 2.83 8.77
N VAL A 150 -4.46 2.72 7.83
CA VAL A 150 -3.22 1.95 8.02
C VAL A 150 -2.31 2.62 9.05
N ALA A 151 -2.18 3.96 9.04
CA ALA A 151 -1.39 4.70 10.02
C ALA A 151 -1.98 4.56 11.43
N TYR A 152 -3.29 4.62 11.58
CA TYR A 152 -3.96 4.39 12.85
C TYR A 152 -3.62 3.01 13.40
N SER A 153 -3.85 1.96 12.62
CA SER A 153 -3.58 0.59 13.02
C SER A 153 -2.10 0.32 13.33
N MET A 154 -1.18 0.95 12.57
CA MET A 154 0.26 0.89 12.82
C MET A 154 0.66 1.54 14.14
N LEU A 155 0.14 2.74 14.43
CA LEU A 155 0.54 3.55 15.59
C LEU A 155 -0.09 3.05 16.90
N THR A 156 -1.35 2.62 16.84
CA THR A 156 -2.07 2.15 18.04
C THR A 156 -1.84 0.67 18.33
N GLY A 157 -1.45 -0.12 17.32
CA GLY A 157 -1.46 -1.59 17.38
C GLY A 157 -2.86 -2.20 17.27
N GLU A 158 -3.92 -1.36 17.28
CA GLU A 158 -5.30 -1.83 17.26
C GLU A 158 -5.77 -2.18 15.84
N GLY A 159 -6.54 -3.24 15.71
CA GLY A 159 -7.19 -3.63 14.46
C GLY A 159 -6.24 -4.10 13.36
N GLN A 160 -5.00 -4.48 13.67
CA GLN A 160 -4.03 -4.92 12.66
C GLN A 160 -4.50 -6.14 11.88
N LEU A 161 -5.21 -7.08 12.50
CA LEU A 161 -5.82 -8.21 11.79
C LEU A 161 -6.76 -7.72 10.68
N TYR A 162 -7.69 -6.85 11.00
CA TYR A 162 -8.67 -6.35 10.03
C TYR A 162 -8.00 -5.52 8.94
N THR A 163 -7.00 -4.72 9.28
CA THR A 163 -6.18 -3.98 8.33
C THR A 163 -5.46 -4.93 7.36
N CYS A 164 -4.83 -6.00 7.86
CA CYS A 164 -4.20 -7.03 7.04
C CYS A 164 -5.22 -7.73 6.13
N MET A 165 -6.41 -8.08 6.64
CA MET A 165 -7.47 -8.69 5.82
C MET A 165 -7.91 -7.79 4.66
N VAL A 166 -8.03 -6.49 4.91
CA VAL A 166 -8.32 -5.51 3.83
C VAL A 166 -7.16 -5.43 2.83
N LEU A 167 -5.92 -5.41 3.32
CA LEU A 167 -4.72 -5.30 2.48
C LEU A 167 -4.44 -6.56 1.64
N ILE A 168 -5.04 -7.71 1.96
CA ILE A 168 -5.04 -8.89 1.07
C ILE A 168 -5.69 -8.56 -0.28
N SER A 169 -6.64 -7.62 -0.34
CA SER A 169 -7.26 -7.20 -1.60
C SER A 169 -6.27 -6.58 -2.59
N GLU A 170 -5.09 -6.12 -2.12
CA GLU A 170 -4.01 -5.64 -2.98
C GLU A 170 -3.45 -6.73 -3.93
N THR A 171 -3.77 -8.00 -3.71
CA THR A 171 -3.47 -9.09 -4.66
C THR A 171 -3.99 -8.84 -6.07
N THR A 172 -5.00 -7.99 -6.23
CA THR A 172 -5.56 -7.64 -7.56
C THR A 172 -4.78 -6.54 -8.26
N THR A 173 -4.07 -5.68 -7.53
CA THR A 173 -3.35 -4.50 -8.04
C THR A 173 -2.29 -4.83 -9.10
N PRO A 174 -1.45 -5.89 -8.97
CA PRO A 174 -0.51 -6.27 -10.02
C PRO A 174 -1.20 -6.60 -11.35
N GLY A 175 -2.34 -7.30 -11.29
CA GLY A 175 -3.13 -7.61 -12.48
C GLY A 175 -3.71 -6.36 -13.14
N ILE A 176 -4.24 -5.42 -12.36
CA ILE A 176 -4.78 -4.14 -12.83
C ILE A 176 -3.67 -3.34 -13.54
N ASN A 177 -2.49 -3.25 -12.93
CA ASN A 177 -1.35 -2.56 -13.53
C ASN A 177 -0.84 -3.26 -14.78
N LEU A 178 -0.74 -4.59 -14.79
CA LEU A 178 -0.38 -5.36 -15.98
C LEU A 178 -1.38 -5.12 -17.13
N ARG A 179 -2.68 -5.01 -16.83
CA ARG A 179 -3.68 -4.67 -17.83
C ARG A 179 -3.39 -3.33 -18.50
N TRP A 180 -3.03 -2.33 -17.73
CA TRP A 180 -2.63 -1.01 -18.25
C TRP A 180 -1.34 -1.09 -19.08
N TYR A 181 -0.31 -1.81 -18.63
CA TYR A 181 0.93 -1.99 -19.39
C TYR A 181 0.68 -2.67 -20.75
N LEU A 182 -0.19 -3.69 -20.77
CA LEU A 182 -0.57 -4.37 -22.02
C LEU A 182 -1.35 -3.44 -22.95
N ASP A 183 -2.19 -2.55 -22.41
CA ASP A 183 -2.95 -1.58 -23.21
C ASP A 183 -1.99 -0.54 -23.85
N ILE A 184 -1.10 0.05 -23.08
CA ILE A 184 -0.08 1.00 -23.55
C ILE A 184 0.88 0.36 -24.57
N ALA A 185 1.20 -0.92 -24.41
CA ALA A 185 2.00 -1.68 -25.37
C ALA A 185 1.23 -2.07 -26.66
N GLY A 186 -0.03 -1.66 -26.83
CA GLY A 186 -0.86 -1.99 -27.99
C GLY A 186 -1.37 -3.44 -28.00
N MET A 187 -1.27 -4.16 -26.89
CA MET A 187 -1.62 -5.57 -26.74
C MET A 187 -3.06 -5.82 -26.25
N LYS A 188 -3.95 -4.85 -26.36
CA LYS A 188 -5.35 -4.91 -25.87
C LYS A 188 -6.17 -6.08 -26.45
N ARG A 189 -5.80 -6.60 -27.63
CA ARG A 189 -6.45 -7.76 -28.26
C ARG A 189 -5.69 -9.08 -28.09
N SER A 190 -4.64 -9.08 -27.28
CA SER A 190 -3.82 -10.28 -27.06
C SER A 190 -4.49 -11.28 -26.12
N LYS A 191 -4.07 -12.55 -26.21
CA LYS A 191 -4.48 -13.57 -25.24
C LYS A 191 -4.05 -13.21 -23.81
N ALA A 192 -2.88 -12.59 -23.66
CA ALA A 192 -2.37 -12.14 -22.35
C ALA A 192 -3.33 -11.12 -21.69
N TYR A 193 -3.85 -10.16 -22.47
CA TYR A 193 -4.80 -9.18 -21.95
C TYR A 193 -6.12 -9.85 -21.51
N LEU A 194 -6.62 -10.83 -22.28
CA LEU A 194 -7.83 -11.57 -21.91
C LEU A 194 -7.63 -12.43 -20.66
N VAL A 195 -6.55 -13.22 -20.63
CA VAL A 195 -6.22 -14.08 -19.47
C VAL A 195 -6.05 -13.25 -18.21
N ASN A 196 -5.30 -12.15 -18.31
CA ASN A 196 -5.12 -11.24 -17.18
C ASN A 196 -6.47 -10.68 -16.67
N GLY A 197 -7.40 -10.34 -17.57
CA GLY A 197 -8.74 -9.90 -17.19
C GLY A 197 -9.52 -10.95 -16.39
N VAL A 198 -9.42 -12.22 -16.81
CA VAL A 198 -10.04 -13.35 -16.09
C VAL A 198 -9.40 -13.55 -14.73
N VAL A 199 -8.06 -13.48 -14.64
CA VAL A 199 -7.33 -13.59 -13.37
C VAL A 199 -7.72 -12.47 -12.38
N ILE A 200 -7.79 -11.21 -12.84
CA ILE A 200 -8.24 -10.09 -12.00
C ILE A 200 -9.65 -10.35 -11.46
N PHE A 201 -10.56 -10.81 -12.32
CA PHE A 201 -11.95 -11.09 -11.91
C PHE A 201 -12.01 -12.12 -10.80
N PHE A 202 -11.31 -13.26 -10.96
CA PHE A 202 -11.29 -14.30 -9.93
C PHE A 202 -10.57 -13.84 -8.66
N ALA A 203 -9.44 -13.13 -8.76
CA ALA A 203 -8.73 -12.59 -7.61
C ALA A 203 -9.60 -11.59 -6.83
N TRP A 204 -10.33 -10.72 -7.53
CA TRP A 204 -11.30 -9.81 -6.92
C TRP A 204 -12.43 -10.56 -6.22
N PHE A 205 -12.98 -11.59 -6.87
CA PHE A 205 -14.07 -12.40 -6.29
C PHE A 205 -13.62 -13.10 -5.01
N VAL A 206 -12.44 -13.73 -5.04
CA VAL A 206 -11.88 -14.43 -3.87
C VAL A 206 -11.55 -13.46 -2.72
N SER A 207 -11.07 -12.25 -3.03
CA SER A 207 -10.75 -11.25 -2.00
C SER A 207 -11.99 -10.65 -1.30
N LYS A 208 -13.20 -10.96 -1.78
CA LYS A 208 -14.47 -10.52 -1.19
C LYS A 208 -15.20 -11.61 -0.40
N LEU A 209 -14.72 -12.85 -0.47
CA LEU A 209 -15.21 -13.97 0.35
C LEU A 209 -14.54 -13.99 1.72
#